data_247b5f8570f67c7eac0fa12812f6f1aa
#
_entry.id   247b5f8570f67c7eac0fa12812f6f1aa
#
_cell.length_a   1.000
_cell.length_b   1.000
_cell.length_c   1.000
_cell.angle_alpha   90.00
_cell.angle_beta   90.00
_cell.angle_gamma   90.00
#
_symmetry.space_group_name_H-M   'P 1'
#
loop_
_entity.id
_entity.type
_entity.pdbx_description
1 polymer ?
#
loop_
_entity_poly.entity_id
_entity_poly.type
_entity_poly.pdbx_seq_one_letter_code
_entity_poly.pdbx_strand_id
1 'polypeptide(L)'
;MFESYQIKRLNLMKEILHLVGDNFIFKGGTALRFYYGLDRYSEDLDFDAISNNMDIIKRLKSHKDFKNWQIYTKKISETSNRFTIDYGAKTPLGNYPLKIDISGRNKMLLRDKQLAYSKIDGVCVYNIEIIAQMKRQAFLSRNKIRDFYDIGFLLEKYPQCFDKQNLIDIADKIHYSGASALNMLLIDEVKTHKLMLEKENIECICNYAEKILKNIDKLYKNLQKSAMLTHKPKLRKNHTNDNGGIGL
;
A
#
# COMPACT_ATOMS: atom_id res chain seq x y z
N MET A 1 -5.29 13.68 16.81
CA MET A 1 -6.68 13.09 16.73
C MET A 1 -7.35 13.64 15.49
N PHE A 2 -8.07 12.80 14.73
CA PHE A 2 -8.74 13.28 13.50
C PHE A 2 -9.91 14.19 13.80
N GLU A 3 -10.11 15.18 12.95
CA GLU A 3 -11.21 16.11 12.98
C GLU A 3 -12.55 15.44 12.64
N SER A 4 -13.66 16.00 13.07
CA SER A 4 -15.00 15.43 12.87
C SER A 4 -15.33 15.17 11.38
N TYR A 5 -14.93 16.07 10.48
CA TYR A 5 -15.15 15.91 9.04
C TYR A 5 -14.30 14.78 8.44
N GLN A 6 -13.11 14.50 9.00
CA GLN A 6 -12.26 13.40 8.60
C GLN A 6 -12.85 12.06 9.05
N ILE A 7 -13.33 11.99 10.29
CA ILE A 7 -14.04 10.81 10.81
C ILE A 7 -15.29 10.52 9.96
N LYS A 8 -16.07 11.56 9.66
CA LYS A 8 -17.24 11.43 8.77
C LYS A 8 -16.86 10.87 7.40
N ARG A 9 -15.73 11.33 6.81
CA ARG A 9 -15.22 10.80 5.53
C ARG A 9 -14.81 9.34 5.65
N LEU A 10 -14.05 8.96 6.69
CA LEU A 10 -13.64 7.57 6.89
C LEU A 10 -14.85 6.62 7.01
N ASN A 11 -15.91 7.06 7.71
CA ASN A 11 -17.15 6.28 7.83
C ASN A 11 -17.85 6.14 6.48
N LEU A 12 -17.99 7.24 5.72
CA LEU A 12 -18.54 7.19 4.37
C LEU A 12 -17.75 6.26 3.45
N MET A 13 -16.41 6.30 3.51
CA MET A 13 -15.58 5.40 2.71
C MET A 13 -15.86 3.93 3.05
N LYS A 14 -16.00 3.58 4.34
CA LYS A 14 -16.33 2.22 4.77
C LYS A 14 -17.71 1.79 4.24
N GLU A 15 -18.72 2.66 4.35
CA GLU A 15 -20.05 2.39 3.80
C GLU A 15 -20.02 2.15 2.28
N ILE A 16 -19.27 2.97 1.54
CA ILE A 16 -19.09 2.81 0.08
C ILE A 16 -18.39 1.51 -0.28
N LEU A 17 -17.34 1.11 0.45
CA LEU A 17 -16.59 -0.12 0.18
C LEU A 17 -17.48 -1.36 0.14
N HIS A 18 -18.49 -1.46 1.00
CA HIS A 18 -19.43 -2.57 1.01
C HIS A 18 -20.41 -2.58 -0.18
N LEU A 19 -20.49 -1.49 -0.94
CA LEU A 19 -21.40 -1.36 -2.09
C LEU A 19 -20.73 -1.63 -3.44
N VAL A 20 -19.39 -1.49 -3.52
CA VAL A 20 -18.68 -1.50 -4.82
C VAL A 20 -18.71 -2.84 -5.54
N GLY A 21 -18.78 -3.97 -4.80
CA GLY A 21 -18.86 -5.32 -5.35
C GLY A 21 -17.51 -5.83 -5.91
N ASP A 22 -17.54 -7.06 -6.43
CA ASP A 22 -16.34 -7.87 -6.71
C ASP A 22 -15.59 -7.46 -8.00
N ASN A 23 -16.13 -6.52 -8.80
CA ASN A 23 -15.45 -6.04 -9.99
C ASN A 23 -14.33 -5.03 -9.71
N PHE A 24 -14.23 -4.53 -8.49
CA PHE A 24 -13.32 -3.47 -8.11
C PHE A 24 -12.39 -3.94 -7.00
N ILE A 25 -11.09 -3.94 -7.27
CA ILE A 25 -10.06 -4.34 -6.32
C ILE A 25 -9.51 -3.10 -5.64
N PHE A 26 -9.70 -3.02 -4.34
CA PHE A 26 -9.30 -1.89 -3.52
C PHE A 26 -7.79 -1.84 -3.33
N LYS A 27 -7.21 -0.64 -3.44
CA LYS A 27 -5.77 -0.39 -3.34
C LYS A 27 -5.47 0.96 -2.69
N GLY A 28 -4.21 1.35 -2.72
CA GLY A 28 -3.78 2.69 -2.30
C GLY A 28 -3.56 2.83 -0.80
N GLY A 29 -3.44 4.09 -0.35
CA GLY A 29 -3.19 4.41 1.07
C GLY A 29 -4.36 4.05 1.97
N THR A 30 -5.59 4.19 1.48
CA THR A 30 -6.79 3.87 2.25
C THR A 30 -6.96 2.35 2.43
N ALA A 31 -6.56 1.54 1.44
CA ALA A 31 -6.51 0.08 1.59
C ALA A 31 -5.49 -0.34 2.65
N LEU A 32 -4.28 0.26 2.64
CA LEU A 32 -3.28 0.04 3.69
C LEU A 32 -3.82 0.41 5.06
N ARG A 33 -4.57 1.52 5.16
CA ARG A 33 -5.14 1.97 6.43
C ARG A 33 -6.21 1.01 6.96
N PHE A 34 -7.18 0.63 6.14
CA PHE A 34 -8.34 -0.13 6.61
C PHE A 34 -8.06 -1.61 6.84
N TYR A 35 -7.13 -2.20 6.07
CA TYR A 35 -6.91 -3.64 6.07
C TYR A 35 -5.51 -4.07 6.55
N TYR A 36 -4.55 -3.12 6.59
CA TYR A 36 -3.16 -3.45 6.91
C TYR A 36 -2.57 -2.58 8.03
N GLY A 37 -3.38 -1.73 8.67
CA GLY A 37 -3.02 -1.01 9.89
C GLY A 37 -2.12 0.20 9.71
N LEU A 38 -2.11 0.83 8.50
CA LEU A 38 -1.41 2.11 8.30
C LEU A 38 -2.06 3.18 9.18
N ASP A 39 -1.24 3.89 9.96
CA ASP A 39 -1.67 4.85 10.97
C ASP A 39 -1.81 6.30 10.46
N ARG A 40 -1.50 6.57 9.18
CA ARG A 40 -1.76 7.87 8.60
C ARG A 40 -3.14 7.97 7.96
N TYR A 41 -3.69 9.18 7.95
CA TYR A 41 -4.91 9.51 7.23
C TYR A 41 -4.76 9.33 5.71
N SER A 42 -5.82 8.87 5.06
CA SER A 42 -5.91 8.77 3.61
C SER A 42 -7.29 9.24 3.15
N GLU A 43 -7.35 10.02 2.07
CA GLU A 43 -8.52 10.83 1.71
C GLU A 43 -9.36 10.27 0.58
N ASP A 44 -8.78 9.41 -0.25
CA ASP A 44 -9.36 8.97 -1.51
C ASP A 44 -9.58 7.45 -1.50
N LEU A 45 -10.51 6.97 -2.33
CA LEU A 45 -10.68 5.55 -2.62
C LEU A 45 -10.09 5.23 -3.99
N ASP A 46 -9.15 4.31 -4.03
CA ASP A 46 -8.47 3.87 -5.25
C ASP A 46 -8.82 2.42 -5.58
N PHE A 47 -9.23 2.14 -6.81
CA PHE A 47 -9.56 0.79 -7.27
C PHE A 47 -8.92 0.46 -8.61
N ASP A 48 -8.69 -0.84 -8.83
CA ASP A 48 -8.54 -1.40 -10.17
C ASP A 48 -9.80 -2.19 -10.56
N ALA A 49 -10.28 -1.98 -11.78
CA ALA A 49 -11.42 -2.74 -12.32
C ALA A 49 -10.94 -4.00 -13.05
N ILE A 50 -11.59 -5.15 -12.78
CA ILE A 50 -11.33 -6.41 -13.47
C ILE A 50 -11.93 -6.40 -14.88
N SER A 51 -13.05 -5.73 -15.06
CA SER A 51 -13.76 -5.62 -16.36
C SER A 51 -13.63 -4.25 -17.00
N ASN A 52 -14.20 -4.09 -18.21
CA ASN A 52 -14.28 -2.79 -18.86
C ASN A 52 -15.28 -1.84 -18.18
N ASN A 53 -16.14 -2.36 -17.32
CA ASN A 53 -17.09 -1.54 -16.60
C ASN A 53 -16.41 -0.86 -15.42
N MET A 54 -16.12 0.42 -15.58
CA MET A 54 -15.55 1.29 -14.54
C MET A 54 -16.60 2.22 -13.91
N ASP A 55 -17.88 2.00 -14.15
CA ASP A 55 -18.97 2.78 -13.56
C ASP A 55 -19.37 2.21 -12.19
N ILE A 56 -19.01 2.92 -11.16
CA ILE A 56 -19.34 2.60 -9.76
C ILE A 56 -20.70 3.19 -9.33
N ILE A 57 -21.24 4.19 -10.06
CA ILE A 57 -22.41 4.97 -9.62
C ILE A 57 -23.64 4.07 -9.44
N LYS A 58 -23.82 3.09 -10.34
CA LYS A 58 -24.94 2.14 -10.25
C LYS A 58 -24.94 1.40 -8.90
N ARG A 59 -23.76 1.09 -8.35
CA ARG A 59 -23.60 0.43 -7.05
C ARG A 59 -23.92 1.38 -5.90
N LEU A 60 -23.49 2.63 -6.03
CA LEU A 60 -23.70 3.65 -4.98
C LEU A 60 -25.17 4.05 -4.82
N LYS A 61 -26.05 3.79 -5.82
CA LYS A 61 -27.48 4.09 -5.74
C LYS A 61 -28.21 3.41 -4.57
N SER A 62 -27.66 2.31 -4.05
CA SER A 62 -28.22 1.62 -2.88
C SER A 62 -27.88 2.29 -1.55
N HIS A 63 -26.99 3.29 -1.54
CA HIS A 63 -26.69 4.01 -0.31
C HIS A 63 -27.87 4.89 0.13
N LYS A 64 -28.16 4.88 1.43
CA LYS A 64 -29.31 5.63 2.02
C LYS A 64 -29.29 7.13 1.71
N ASP A 65 -28.09 7.74 1.69
CA ASP A 65 -27.89 9.18 1.47
C ASP A 65 -27.60 9.53 0.00
N PHE A 66 -27.66 8.56 -0.93
CA PHE A 66 -27.30 8.77 -2.34
C PHE A 66 -28.02 9.94 -2.99
N LYS A 67 -29.31 10.14 -2.67
CA LYS A 67 -30.13 11.22 -3.20
C LYS A 67 -29.64 12.61 -2.82
N ASN A 68 -28.88 12.72 -1.74
CA ASN A 68 -28.33 13.98 -1.20
C ASN A 68 -26.94 14.29 -1.75
N TRP A 69 -26.34 13.38 -2.51
CA TRP A 69 -25.00 13.54 -3.05
C TRP A 69 -25.01 14.24 -4.40
N GLN A 70 -24.05 15.13 -4.60
CA GLN A 70 -23.72 15.63 -5.93
C GLN A 70 -22.51 14.85 -6.45
N ILE A 71 -22.69 14.14 -7.57
CA ILE A 71 -21.67 13.26 -8.11
C ILE A 71 -21.20 13.78 -9.47
N TYR A 72 -19.91 13.99 -9.58
CA TYR A 72 -19.25 14.42 -10.81
C TYR A 72 -18.37 13.28 -11.31
N THR A 73 -18.48 12.98 -12.60
CA THR A 73 -17.64 11.97 -13.27
C THR A 73 -16.70 12.66 -14.22
N LYS A 74 -15.39 12.33 -14.13
CA LYS A 74 -14.37 12.79 -15.05
C LYS A 74 -13.60 11.59 -15.60
N LYS A 75 -13.63 11.41 -16.93
CA LYS A 75 -12.73 10.49 -17.62
C LYS A 75 -11.32 11.09 -17.57
N ILE A 76 -10.40 10.42 -16.90
CA ILE A 76 -9.00 10.86 -16.77
C ILE A 76 -8.18 10.39 -17.98
N SER A 77 -8.42 9.14 -18.42
CA SER A 77 -7.81 8.53 -19.61
C SER A 77 -8.73 7.41 -20.12
N GLU A 78 -8.36 6.75 -21.23
CA GLU A 78 -9.08 5.57 -21.73
C GLU A 78 -9.21 4.44 -20.69
N THR A 79 -8.29 4.39 -19.75
CA THR A 79 -8.22 3.35 -18.71
C THR A 79 -8.43 3.88 -17.29
N SER A 80 -8.90 5.12 -17.13
CA SER A 80 -9.04 5.71 -15.78
C SER A 80 -10.18 6.70 -15.69
N ASN A 81 -11.06 6.51 -14.71
CA ASN A 81 -12.16 7.41 -14.36
C ASN A 81 -12.00 7.93 -12.95
N ARG A 82 -12.40 9.16 -12.71
CA ARG A 82 -12.54 9.76 -11.38
C ARG A 82 -13.98 10.13 -11.12
N PHE A 83 -14.48 9.76 -9.97
CA PHE A 83 -15.75 10.17 -9.42
C PHE A 83 -15.49 11.06 -8.22
N THR A 84 -16.19 12.18 -8.15
CA THR A 84 -16.10 13.11 -7.02
C THR A 84 -17.49 13.22 -6.42
N ILE A 85 -17.62 12.87 -5.14
CA ILE A 85 -18.88 12.86 -4.40
C ILE A 85 -18.86 14.01 -3.40
N ASP A 86 -19.65 15.04 -3.66
CA ASP A 86 -19.96 16.04 -2.64
C ASP A 86 -21.12 15.51 -1.77
N TYR A 87 -20.80 15.15 -0.56
CA TYR A 87 -21.71 14.61 0.45
C TYR A 87 -22.04 15.63 1.56
N GLY A 88 -21.80 16.93 1.28
CA GLY A 88 -22.09 18.03 2.18
C GLY A 88 -21.10 18.21 3.33
N ALA A 89 -19.93 17.55 3.31
CA ALA A 89 -18.88 17.83 4.29
C ALA A 89 -18.14 19.11 3.95
N LYS A 90 -17.85 19.90 4.99
CA LYS A 90 -17.13 21.17 4.89
C LYS A 90 -15.93 21.18 5.80
N THR A 91 -14.89 21.84 5.36
CA THR A 91 -13.72 22.24 6.15
C THR A 91 -13.66 23.75 6.24
N PRO A 92 -12.78 24.34 7.06
CA PRO A 92 -12.53 25.79 7.04
C PRO A 92 -12.13 26.34 5.65
N LEU A 93 -11.61 25.47 4.76
CA LEU A 93 -11.18 25.81 3.41
C LEU A 93 -12.26 25.60 2.35
N GLY A 94 -13.47 25.19 2.73
CA GLY A 94 -14.60 24.94 1.82
C GLY A 94 -15.08 23.50 1.76
N ASN A 95 -15.72 23.14 0.64
CA ASN A 95 -16.27 21.81 0.44
C ASN A 95 -15.17 20.73 0.47
N TYR A 96 -15.50 19.58 1.05
CA TYR A 96 -14.59 18.45 1.23
C TYR A 96 -15.10 17.17 0.54
N PRO A 97 -15.16 17.15 -0.80
CA PRO A 97 -15.71 16.03 -1.54
C PRO A 97 -14.80 14.80 -1.48
N LEU A 98 -15.39 13.61 -1.47
CA LEU A 98 -14.69 12.34 -1.58
C LEU A 98 -14.34 12.05 -3.05
N LYS A 99 -13.10 11.69 -3.33
CA LYS A 99 -12.65 11.21 -4.64
C LYS A 99 -12.58 9.70 -4.67
N ILE A 100 -13.02 9.13 -5.77
CA ILE A 100 -12.93 7.70 -6.08
C ILE A 100 -12.24 7.56 -7.43
N ASP A 101 -11.06 7.00 -7.44
CA ASP A 101 -10.28 6.74 -8.66
C ASP A 101 -10.39 5.27 -9.07
N ILE A 102 -10.79 5.02 -10.31
CA ILE A 102 -10.90 3.68 -10.87
C ILE A 102 -9.99 3.56 -12.08
N SER A 103 -9.12 2.56 -12.08
CA SER A 103 -8.18 2.26 -13.15
C SER A 103 -8.44 0.86 -13.74
N GLY A 104 -8.45 0.77 -15.05
CA GLY A 104 -8.48 -0.49 -15.79
C GLY A 104 -7.11 -0.93 -16.31
N ARG A 105 -6.01 -0.27 -15.89
CA ARG A 105 -4.66 -0.57 -16.41
C ARG A 105 -4.21 -1.98 -16.09
N ASN A 106 -4.54 -2.48 -14.92
CA ASN A 106 -4.15 -3.81 -14.43
C ASN A 106 -5.15 -4.92 -14.82
N LYS A 107 -6.17 -4.61 -15.62
CA LYS A 107 -7.24 -5.54 -15.97
C LYS A 107 -6.74 -6.89 -16.50
N MET A 108 -5.77 -6.89 -17.41
CA MET A 108 -5.21 -8.12 -17.97
C MET A 108 -4.50 -8.92 -16.89
N LEU A 109 -3.62 -8.29 -16.10
CA LEU A 109 -2.89 -8.94 -15.01
C LEU A 109 -3.83 -9.55 -13.95
N LEU A 110 -4.95 -8.87 -13.67
CA LEU A 110 -5.97 -9.37 -12.76
C LEU A 110 -6.70 -10.60 -13.34
N ARG A 111 -7.08 -10.57 -14.62
CA ARG A 111 -7.72 -11.70 -15.30
C ARG A 111 -6.80 -12.91 -15.36
N ASP A 112 -5.52 -12.68 -15.63
CA ASP A 112 -4.49 -13.72 -15.72
C ASP A 112 -3.99 -14.16 -14.34
N LYS A 113 -4.62 -13.69 -13.25
CA LYS A 113 -4.28 -13.99 -11.84
C LYS A 113 -2.81 -13.69 -11.46
N GLN A 114 -2.17 -12.77 -12.17
CA GLN A 114 -0.81 -12.32 -11.87
C GLN A 114 -0.76 -11.33 -10.69
N LEU A 115 -1.87 -10.67 -10.38
CA LEU A 115 -2.01 -9.79 -9.24
C LEU A 115 -2.97 -10.41 -8.23
N ALA A 116 -2.42 -10.84 -7.09
CA ALA A 116 -3.19 -11.50 -6.04
C ALA A 116 -4.02 -10.51 -5.23
N TYR A 117 -5.27 -10.86 -4.97
CA TYR A 117 -6.18 -10.14 -4.08
C TYR A 117 -7.02 -11.13 -3.27
N SER A 118 -7.56 -10.67 -2.16
CA SER A 118 -8.42 -11.46 -1.27
C SER A 118 -9.71 -10.70 -0.98
N LYS A 119 -10.76 -11.43 -0.64
CA LYS A 119 -12.01 -10.83 -0.17
C LYS A 119 -11.99 -10.78 1.36
N ILE A 120 -11.93 -9.57 1.91
CA ILE A 120 -11.87 -9.32 3.36
C ILE A 120 -13.11 -8.49 3.71
N ASP A 121 -13.94 -8.97 4.63
CA ASP A 121 -15.20 -8.32 5.05
C ASP A 121 -16.09 -7.89 3.87
N GLY A 122 -16.16 -8.76 2.82
CA GLY A 122 -16.97 -8.51 1.64
C GLY A 122 -16.32 -7.59 0.59
N VAL A 123 -15.14 -7.03 0.83
CA VAL A 123 -14.41 -6.14 -0.08
C VAL A 123 -13.23 -6.88 -0.71
N CYS A 124 -13.09 -6.80 -2.04
CA CYS A 124 -11.90 -7.30 -2.74
C CYS A 124 -10.75 -6.32 -2.55
N VAL A 125 -9.66 -6.76 -1.91
CA VAL A 125 -8.48 -5.94 -1.57
C VAL A 125 -7.23 -6.63 -2.10
N TYR A 126 -6.31 -5.90 -2.73
CA TYR A 126 -5.02 -6.46 -3.09
C TYR A 126 -4.29 -7.00 -1.87
N ASN A 127 -3.63 -8.14 -2.02
CA ASN A 127 -2.77 -8.69 -0.99
C ASN A 127 -1.62 -7.73 -0.69
N ILE A 128 -1.09 -7.79 0.52
CA ILE A 128 -0.09 -6.84 1.01
C ILE A 128 1.16 -6.80 0.14
N GLU A 129 1.57 -7.92 -0.45
CA GLU A 129 2.71 -8.02 -1.35
C GLU A 129 2.53 -7.14 -2.59
N ILE A 130 1.34 -7.14 -3.17
CA ILE A 130 1.01 -6.32 -4.35
C ILE A 130 0.96 -4.84 -3.98
N ILE A 131 0.35 -4.50 -2.83
CA ILE A 131 0.32 -3.11 -2.35
C ILE A 131 1.74 -2.61 -2.06
N ALA A 132 2.59 -3.43 -1.44
CA ALA A 132 3.98 -3.07 -1.15
C ALA A 132 4.77 -2.79 -2.45
N GLN A 133 4.61 -3.61 -3.49
CA GLN A 133 5.21 -3.37 -4.81
C GLN A 133 4.73 -2.06 -5.42
N MET A 134 3.41 -1.79 -5.39
CA MET A 134 2.84 -0.54 -5.89
C MET A 134 3.39 0.68 -5.13
N LYS A 135 3.55 0.58 -3.81
CA LYS A 135 4.10 1.66 -2.97
C LYS A 135 5.59 1.86 -3.21
N ARG A 136 6.37 0.79 -3.36
CA ARG A 136 7.78 0.87 -3.74
C ARG A 136 7.93 1.59 -5.09
N GLN A 137 7.19 1.17 -6.11
CA GLN A 137 7.23 1.82 -7.42
C GLN A 137 6.84 3.30 -7.34
N ALA A 138 5.82 3.65 -6.55
CA ALA A 138 5.42 5.04 -6.34
C ALA A 138 6.54 5.86 -5.67
N PHE A 139 7.18 5.32 -4.63
CA PHE A 139 8.30 5.97 -3.94
C PHE A 139 9.50 6.18 -4.86
N LEU A 140 9.85 5.19 -5.67
CA LEU A 140 10.99 5.28 -6.60
C LEU A 140 10.72 6.27 -7.75
N SER A 141 9.47 6.38 -8.21
CA SER A 141 9.12 7.14 -9.43
C SER A 141 8.71 8.60 -9.19
N ARG A 142 8.37 8.98 -7.96
CA ARG A 142 7.88 10.33 -7.63
C ARG A 142 8.33 10.79 -6.25
N ASN A 143 8.27 12.13 -6.02
CA ASN A 143 8.75 12.74 -4.78
C ASN A 143 7.57 13.19 -3.88
N LYS A 144 6.72 12.23 -3.45
CA LYS A 144 5.66 12.52 -2.47
C LYS A 144 6.06 11.97 -1.11
N ILE A 145 6.11 12.80 -0.10
CA ILE A 145 6.58 12.41 1.23
C ILE A 145 5.71 11.31 1.87
N ARG A 146 4.43 11.27 1.55
CA ARG A 146 3.54 10.18 1.99
C ARG A 146 3.96 8.79 1.47
N ASP A 147 4.60 8.72 0.28
CA ASP A 147 5.09 7.44 -0.25
C ASP A 147 6.34 6.99 0.53
N PHE A 148 7.18 7.93 0.97
CA PHE A 148 8.29 7.65 1.88
C PHE A 148 7.79 7.11 3.23
N TYR A 149 6.77 7.74 3.82
CA TYR A 149 6.15 7.26 5.05
C TYR A 149 5.58 5.85 4.90
N ASP A 150 4.84 5.60 3.80
CA ASP A 150 4.26 4.30 3.51
C ASP A 150 5.32 3.20 3.37
N ILE A 151 6.47 3.50 2.75
CA ILE A 151 7.59 2.55 2.64
C ILE A 151 8.18 2.22 4.01
N GLY A 152 8.38 3.20 4.88
CA GLY A 152 8.89 2.94 6.24
C GLY A 152 7.94 2.06 7.04
N PHE A 153 6.65 2.33 6.99
CA PHE A 153 5.61 1.49 7.59
C PHE A 153 5.66 0.05 7.06
N LEU A 154 5.74 -0.13 5.73
CA LEU A 154 5.77 -1.44 5.11
C LEU A 154 7.04 -2.23 5.46
N LEU A 155 8.20 -1.60 5.48
CA LEU A 155 9.46 -2.23 5.89
C LEU A 155 9.45 -2.68 7.35
N GLU A 156 8.73 -1.96 8.22
CA GLU A 156 8.60 -2.32 9.63
C GLU A 156 7.61 -3.47 9.85
N LYS A 157 6.42 -3.38 9.23
CA LYS A 157 5.30 -4.31 9.49
C LYS A 157 5.28 -5.53 8.58
N TYR A 158 5.78 -5.38 7.35
CA TYR A 158 5.69 -6.38 6.29
C TYR A 158 7.03 -6.57 5.56
N PRO A 159 8.16 -6.79 6.29
CA PRO A 159 9.50 -6.89 5.70
C PRO A 159 9.62 -8.02 4.68
N GLN A 160 8.80 -9.07 4.80
CA GLN A 160 8.77 -10.21 3.87
C GLN A 160 8.34 -9.82 2.44
N CYS A 161 7.74 -8.64 2.23
CA CYS A 161 7.35 -8.14 0.92
C CYS A 161 8.53 -7.57 0.11
N PHE A 162 9.74 -7.51 0.69
CA PHE A 162 10.92 -6.88 0.08
C PHE A 162 12.06 -7.87 -0.07
N ASP A 163 12.48 -8.07 -1.32
CA ASP A 163 13.69 -8.82 -1.63
C ASP A 163 14.95 -7.94 -1.51
N LYS A 164 16.12 -8.54 -1.73
CA LYS A 164 17.40 -7.86 -1.64
C LYS A 164 17.50 -6.63 -2.56
N GLN A 165 17.03 -6.74 -3.82
CA GLN A 165 17.09 -5.64 -4.77
C GLN A 165 16.15 -4.51 -4.38
N ASN A 166 14.97 -4.84 -3.88
CA ASN A 166 14.01 -3.87 -3.38
C ASN A 166 14.60 -3.02 -2.24
N LEU A 167 15.33 -3.66 -1.32
CA LEU A 167 15.98 -2.96 -0.20
C LEU A 167 17.08 -2.02 -0.69
N ILE A 168 17.90 -2.44 -1.67
CA ILE A 168 18.94 -1.60 -2.28
C ILE A 168 18.31 -0.39 -2.96
N ASP A 169 17.33 -0.59 -3.84
CA ASP A 169 16.67 0.49 -4.58
C ASP A 169 16.07 1.56 -3.63
N ILE A 170 15.47 1.12 -2.51
CA ILE A 170 14.89 2.03 -1.52
C ILE A 170 15.99 2.81 -0.80
N ALA A 171 17.08 2.14 -0.37
CA ALA A 171 18.21 2.79 0.29
C ALA A 171 18.87 3.82 -0.62
N ASP A 172 19.12 3.47 -1.88
CA ASP A 172 19.71 4.36 -2.89
C ASP A 172 18.85 5.60 -3.12
N LYS A 173 17.51 5.43 -3.22
CA LYS A 173 16.58 6.55 -3.33
C LYS A 173 16.61 7.47 -2.10
N ILE A 174 16.72 6.92 -0.88
CA ILE A 174 16.84 7.71 0.35
C ILE A 174 18.16 8.48 0.35
N HIS A 175 19.28 7.83 0.03
CA HIS A 175 20.59 8.48 -0.04
C HIS A 175 20.63 9.59 -1.11
N TYR A 176 20.09 9.32 -2.30
CA TYR A 176 20.01 10.31 -3.38
C TYR A 176 19.14 11.52 -2.98
N SER A 177 18.02 11.30 -2.30
CA SER A 177 17.11 12.38 -1.85
C SER A 177 17.67 13.15 -0.66
N GLY A 178 18.62 12.58 0.10
CA GLY A 178 19.15 13.11 1.35
C GLY A 178 18.26 12.78 2.55
N ALA A 179 18.78 11.97 3.48
CA ALA A 179 18.03 11.53 4.66
C ALA A 179 17.47 12.70 5.48
N SER A 180 18.32 13.70 5.78
CA SER A 180 17.91 14.90 6.51
C SER A 180 16.84 15.70 5.78
N ALA A 181 16.92 15.83 4.44
CA ALA A 181 15.92 16.55 3.65
C ALA A 181 14.56 15.82 3.70
N LEU A 182 14.54 14.49 3.60
CA LEU A 182 13.31 13.70 3.74
C LEU A 182 12.70 13.84 5.13
N ASN A 183 13.50 13.82 6.20
CA ASN A 183 13.02 14.05 7.56
C ASN A 183 12.42 15.44 7.73
N MET A 184 13.07 16.48 7.22
CA MET A 184 12.57 17.86 7.27
C MET A 184 11.22 17.99 6.53
N LEU A 185 11.11 17.43 5.33
CA LEU A 185 9.86 17.43 4.56
C LEU A 185 8.75 16.65 5.29
N LEU A 186 9.08 15.50 5.90
CA LEU A 186 8.10 14.72 6.66
C LEU A 186 7.59 15.51 7.87
N ILE A 187 8.47 16.16 8.62
CA ILE A 187 8.11 17.01 9.76
C ILE A 187 7.24 18.17 9.30
N ASP A 188 7.59 18.84 8.19
CA ASP A 188 6.82 19.94 7.64
C ASP A 188 5.40 19.50 7.24
N GLU A 189 5.27 18.38 6.51
CA GLU A 189 3.94 17.90 6.11
C GLU A 189 3.08 17.44 7.30
N VAL A 190 3.69 16.94 8.39
CA VAL A 190 2.95 16.62 9.62
C VAL A 190 2.53 17.91 10.33
N LYS A 191 3.43 18.88 10.52
CA LYS A 191 3.12 20.17 11.17
C LYS A 191 2.10 21.00 10.39
N THR A 192 2.10 20.90 9.07
CA THR A 192 1.13 21.61 8.20
C THR A 192 -0.16 20.81 7.95
N HIS A 193 -0.34 19.70 8.64
CA HIS A 193 -1.49 18.77 8.50
C HIS A 193 -1.73 18.26 7.07
N LYS A 194 -0.73 18.29 6.20
CA LYS A 194 -0.78 17.65 4.88
C LYS A 194 -0.62 16.14 4.99
N LEU A 195 0.15 15.69 5.98
CA LEU A 195 0.25 14.28 6.39
C LEU A 195 -0.24 14.17 7.84
N MET A 196 -1.39 13.57 8.06
CA MET A 196 -1.97 13.42 9.40
C MET A 196 -1.77 12.01 9.92
N LEU A 197 -1.20 11.89 11.12
CA LEU A 197 -0.96 10.64 11.82
C LEU A 197 -2.01 10.45 12.95
N GLU A 198 -2.36 9.21 13.26
CA GLU A 198 -3.26 8.94 14.42
C GLU A 198 -2.65 9.38 15.74
N LYS A 199 -1.35 9.15 15.86
CA LYS A 199 -0.54 9.60 17.00
C LYS A 199 0.57 10.50 16.47
N GLU A 200 0.41 11.80 16.65
CA GLU A 200 1.45 12.75 16.32
C GLU A 200 2.59 12.62 17.33
N ASN A 201 3.62 11.88 16.97
CA ASN A 201 4.87 11.84 17.72
C ASN A 201 5.99 12.36 16.83
N ILE A 202 6.27 13.66 16.93
CA ILE A 202 7.32 14.33 16.16
C ILE A 202 8.69 13.71 16.44
N GLU A 203 8.97 13.25 17.66
CA GLU A 203 10.23 12.57 17.99
C GLU A 203 10.42 11.29 17.17
N CYS A 204 9.32 10.56 16.88
CA CYS A 204 9.38 9.35 16.07
C CYS A 204 9.75 9.62 14.61
N ILE A 205 9.45 10.81 14.07
CA ILE A 205 9.68 11.15 12.67
C ILE A 205 10.95 12.00 12.44
N CYS A 206 11.55 12.59 13.49
CA CYS A 206 12.77 13.38 13.36
C CYS A 206 13.95 12.65 12.70
N ASN A 207 14.07 11.34 12.93
CA ASN A 207 15.12 10.48 12.40
C ASN A 207 14.52 9.31 11.60
N TYR A 208 13.42 9.57 10.86
CA TYR A 208 12.67 8.51 10.19
C TYR A 208 13.47 7.84 9.07
N ALA A 209 14.22 8.63 8.29
CA ALA A 209 15.06 8.12 7.22
C ALA A 209 16.19 7.22 7.76
N GLU A 210 16.85 7.62 8.84
CA GLU A 210 17.91 6.86 9.49
C GLU A 210 17.38 5.54 10.10
N LYS A 211 16.17 5.57 10.66
CA LYS A 211 15.49 4.35 11.14
C LYS A 211 15.20 3.39 10.00
N ILE A 212 14.72 3.89 8.86
CA ILE A 212 14.47 3.07 7.67
C ILE A 212 15.78 2.46 7.18
N LEU A 213 16.84 3.25 6.99
CA LEU A 213 18.15 2.76 6.54
C LEU A 213 18.71 1.69 7.48
N LYS A 214 18.65 1.91 8.79
CA LYS A 214 19.07 0.92 9.78
C LYS A 214 18.25 -0.38 9.71
N ASN A 215 16.95 -0.27 9.46
CA ASN A 215 16.08 -1.44 9.28
C ASN A 215 16.44 -2.19 8.00
N ILE A 216 16.67 -1.49 6.90
CA ILE A 216 17.11 -2.07 5.62
C ILE A 216 18.42 -2.85 5.82
N ASP A 217 19.42 -2.29 6.49
CA ASP A 217 20.69 -2.97 6.77
C ASP A 217 20.51 -4.27 7.56
N LYS A 218 19.62 -4.24 8.55
CA LYS A 218 19.28 -5.44 9.35
C LYS A 218 18.60 -6.51 8.47
N LEU A 219 17.60 -6.12 7.67
CA LEU A 219 16.89 -7.04 6.79
C LEU A 219 17.82 -7.63 5.73
N TYR A 220 18.67 -6.82 5.12
CA TYR A 220 19.66 -7.25 4.14
C TYR A 220 20.63 -8.31 4.71
N LYS A 221 21.16 -8.07 5.92
CA LYS A 221 22.03 -9.04 6.62
C LYS A 221 21.32 -10.37 6.90
N ASN A 222 20.02 -10.31 7.26
CA ASN A 222 19.22 -11.51 7.50
C ASN A 222 19.01 -12.32 6.21
N LEU A 223 18.71 -11.66 5.10
CA LEU A 223 18.56 -12.32 3.79
C LEU A 223 19.87 -12.98 3.33
N GLN A 224 21.03 -12.36 3.58
CA GLN A 224 22.35 -12.97 3.29
C GLN A 224 22.58 -14.23 4.12
N LYS A 225 22.31 -14.20 5.43
CA LYS A 225 22.47 -15.36 6.32
C LYS A 225 21.58 -16.54 5.89
N SER A 226 20.32 -16.26 5.54
CA SER A 226 19.38 -17.28 5.07
C SER A 226 19.87 -17.94 3.77
N ALA A 227 20.39 -17.17 2.82
CA ALA A 227 20.94 -17.69 1.57
C ALA A 227 22.15 -18.61 1.81
N MET A 228 23.03 -18.27 2.76
CA MET A 228 24.20 -19.11 3.13
C MET A 228 23.80 -20.44 3.78
N LEU A 229 22.71 -20.47 4.56
CA LEU A 229 22.22 -21.68 5.21
C LEU A 229 21.59 -22.68 4.23
N THR A 230 20.96 -22.18 3.18
CA THR A 230 20.33 -23.01 2.13
C THR A 230 21.35 -23.63 1.18
N HIS A 231 22.60 -23.11 1.13
CA HIS A 231 23.66 -23.59 0.25
C HIS A 231 24.67 -24.54 0.93
N LYS A 232 24.40 -25.06 2.13
CA LYS A 232 25.23 -26.15 2.69
C LYS A 232 25.03 -27.40 1.87
N PRO A 233 26.09 -27.96 1.22
CA PRO A 233 25.97 -29.19 0.46
C PRO A 233 25.56 -30.32 1.41
N LYS A 234 24.52 -31.07 1.06
CA LYS A 234 24.21 -32.33 1.73
C LYS A 234 25.42 -33.24 1.57
N LEU A 235 26.15 -33.47 2.64
CA LEU A 235 27.19 -34.51 2.70
C LEU A 235 26.55 -35.83 2.27
N ARG A 236 26.92 -36.33 1.10
CA ARG A 236 26.60 -37.68 0.67
C ARG A 236 27.21 -38.63 1.68
N LYS A 237 26.38 -39.34 2.46
CA LYS A 237 26.83 -40.53 3.20
C LYS A 237 27.24 -41.56 2.17
N ASN A 238 28.53 -41.79 1.97
CA ASN A 238 29.06 -42.91 1.26
C ASN A 238 28.71 -44.17 2.08
N HIS A 239 27.77 -44.96 1.61
CA HIS A 239 27.63 -46.35 2.02
C HIS A 239 28.81 -47.09 1.40
N THR A 240 29.80 -47.39 2.21
CA THR A 240 30.79 -48.43 1.91
C THR A 240 30.09 -49.77 2.03
N ASN A 241 29.78 -50.41 0.89
CA ASN A 241 29.43 -51.81 0.84
C ASN A 241 30.69 -52.62 1.05
N ASP A 242 30.92 -53.13 2.26
CA ASP A 242 31.79 -54.25 2.53
C ASP A 242 31.13 -55.51 2.02
N ASN A 243 31.48 -55.96 0.83
CA ASN A 243 31.29 -57.32 0.39
C ASN A 243 32.58 -58.12 0.71
N GLY A 244 32.62 -58.68 1.91
CA GLY A 244 33.57 -59.72 2.27
C GLY A 244 33.22 -61.01 1.51
N GLY A 245 34.02 -61.36 0.54
CA GLY A 245 33.98 -62.67 -0.09
C GLY A 245 34.60 -63.70 0.86
N ILE A 246 33.96 -64.85 0.96
CA ILE A 246 34.59 -66.09 1.44
C ILE A 246 34.32 -67.14 0.37
N GLY A 247 35.41 -67.64 -0.13
CA GLY A 247 35.43 -68.78 -1.02
C GLY A 247 35.24 -70.11 -0.27
N LEU A 248 34.81 -71.05 -1.06
CA LEU A 248 35.28 -72.44 -1.21
C LEU A 248 34.40 -73.08 -2.26
#